data_3ab76b8ae06d162f3eb3bbf19cfd8635
#
_entry.id   3ab76b8ae06d162f3eb3bbf19cfd8635
#
_cell.length_a   1.000
_cell.length_b   1.000
_cell.length_c   1.000
_cell.angle_alpha   90.00
_cell.angle_beta   90.00
_cell.angle_gamma   90.00
#
_symmetry.space_group_name_H-M   'P 1'
#
loop_
_entity.id
_entity.type
_entity.pdbx_description
1 polymer ?
#
loop_
_entity_poly.entity_id
_entity_poly.type
_entity_poly.pdbx_seq_one_letter_code
_entity_poly.pdbx_strand_id
1 'polypeptide(L)'
;MRPGRTTGEIAALWPKAQEFGFPNEEAAFALQYGHGVGLAIWEKPVISRLVSLDHPYEIKPGMVFALETFWPSTDGWAAARIEEEIVVTETGHEVITRFPAEELLVAGAHYFTVNGPLAATRETEAAPSKRVKEMVAASARTERVGVTD
;
A
#
# COMPACT_ATOMS: atom_id res chain seq x y z
N MET A 1 -9.13 0.83 -10.83
CA MET A 1 -8.79 -0.17 -11.86
C MET A 1 -10.06 -0.64 -12.55
N ARG A 2 -10.10 -0.81 -13.89
CA ARG A 2 -11.28 -1.32 -14.64
C ARG A 2 -10.85 -1.78 -16.04
N PRO A 3 -11.62 -2.64 -16.70
CA PRO A 3 -11.34 -3.12 -18.07
C PRO A 3 -11.20 -1.99 -19.07
N GLY A 4 -10.39 -2.19 -20.11
CA GLY A 4 -10.12 -1.25 -21.19
C GLY A 4 -9.19 -0.11 -20.83
N ARG A 5 -8.79 0.00 -19.56
CA ARG A 5 -7.69 0.89 -19.15
C ARG A 5 -6.36 0.16 -19.32
N THR A 6 -5.27 0.87 -19.21
CA THR A 6 -3.93 0.30 -19.34
C THR A 6 -3.12 0.40 -18.06
N THR A 7 -2.10 -0.45 -17.93
CA THR A 7 -1.13 -0.37 -16.82
C THR A 7 -0.41 0.98 -16.80
N GLY A 8 -0.20 1.60 -17.97
CA GLY A 8 0.39 2.93 -18.08
C GLY A 8 -0.49 4.03 -17.48
N GLU A 9 -1.80 3.97 -17.72
CA GLU A 9 -2.76 4.93 -17.13
C GLU A 9 -2.82 4.80 -15.61
N ILE A 10 -2.70 3.59 -15.08
CA ILE A 10 -2.66 3.37 -13.63
C ILE A 10 -1.33 3.90 -13.06
N ALA A 11 -0.21 3.53 -13.67
CA ALA A 11 1.11 3.99 -13.25
C ALA A 11 1.23 5.54 -13.27
N ALA A 12 0.58 6.20 -14.23
CA ALA A 12 0.58 7.65 -14.32
C ALA A 12 -0.15 8.36 -13.17
N LEU A 13 -1.05 7.65 -12.45
CA LEU A 13 -1.73 8.19 -11.26
C LEU A 13 -0.81 8.25 -10.03
N TRP A 14 0.23 7.44 -10.00
CA TRP A 14 1.17 7.43 -8.89
C TRP A 14 2.10 8.65 -8.92
N PRO A 15 2.51 9.16 -7.74
CA PRO A 15 3.47 10.23 -7.66
C PRO A 15 4.79 9.88 -8.38
N LYS A 16 5.48 10.91 -8.85
CA LYS A 16 6.79 10.75 -9.49
C LYS A 16 7.87 10.49 -8.44
N ALA A 17 8.95 9.84 -8.86
CA ALA A 17 10.10 9.54 -8.00
C ALA A 17 10.63 10.76 -7.24
N GLN A 18 10.63 11.94 -7.88
CA GLN A 18 11.11 13.19 -7.30
C GLN A 18 10.27 13.65 -6.11
N GLU A 19 8.98 13.33 -6.05
CA GLU A 19 8.08 13.65 -4.93
C GLU A 19 8.46 12.90 -3.65
N PHE A 20 9.19 11.79 -3.79
CA PHE A 20 9.76 11.00 -2.71
C PHE A 20 11.25 11.29 -2.46
N GLY A 21 11.82 12.31 -3.13
CA GLY A 21 13.23 12.68 -2.97
C GLY A 21 14.22 11.85 -3.80
N PHE A 22 13.75 11.00 -4.72
CA PHE A 22 14.61 10.22 -5.61
C PHE A 22 14.91 10.99 -6.91
N PRO A 23 16.10 10.81 -7.51
CA PRO A 23 16.49 11.55 -8.72
C PRO A 23 15.73 11.12 -9.97
N ASN A 24 15.29 9.85 -10.05
CA ASN A 24 14.59 9.28 -11.20
C ASN A 24 13.81 8.01 -10.80
N GLU A 25 13.02 7.48 -11.74
CA GLU A 25 12.18 6.31 -11.51
C GLU A 25 12.99 5.01 -11.28
N GLU A 26 14.20 4.90 -11.83
CA GLU A 26 15.09 3.76 -11.59
C GLU A 26 15.56 3.71 -10.13
N ALA A 27 15.95 4.87 -9.59
CA ALA A 27 16.36 4.99 -8.19
C ALA A 27 15.19 4.75 -7.21
N ALA A 28 13.97 5.04 -7.66
CA ALA A 28 12.73 4.85 -6.92
C ALA A 28 12.07 3.49 -7.20
N PHE A 29 12.78 2.54 -7.79
CA PHE A 29 12.25 1.23 -8.14
C PHE A 29 11.45 0.60 -6.99
N ALA A 30 10.27 0.10 -7.32
CA ALA A 30 9.33 -0.52 -6.38
C ALA A 30 8.73 0.38 -5.28
N LEU A 31 8.84 1.71 -5.36
CA LEU A 31 8.09 2.61 -4.48
C LEU A 31 6.59 2.48 -4.72
N GLN A 32 6.19 2.56 -5.98
CA GLN A 32 4.83 2.37 -6.45
C GLN A 32 4.85 1.27 -7.49
N TYR A 33 4.26 0.14 -7.16
CA TYR A 33 4.39 -1.05 -7.94
C TYR A 33 3.10 -1.86 -7.95
N GLY A 34 2.90 -2.64 -8.98
CA GLY A 34 1.86 -3.66 -9.03
C GLY A 34 2.25 -4.76 -10.00
N HIS A 35 1.70 -5.93 -9.80
CA HIS A 35 1.97 -7.07 -10.66
C HIS A 35 0.77 -7.99 -10.74
N GLY A 36 0.71 -8.81 -11.78
CA GLY A 36 -0.26 -9.89 -11.87
C GLY A 36 -0.04 -10.94 -10.80
N VAL A 37 -1.14 -11.54 -10.36
CA VAL A 37 -1.17 -12.70 -9.47
C VAL A 37 -2.00 -13.78 -10.15
N GLY A 38 -1.45 -15.00 -10.21
CA GLY A 38 -2.11 -16.11 -10.87
C GLY A 38 -1.54 -17.46 -10.45
N LEU A 39 -0.94 -18.20 -11.36
CA LEU A 39 -0.22 -19.43 -11.02
C LEU A 39 1.02 -19.13 -10.17
N ALA A 40 1.68 -18.01 -10.45
CA ALA A 40 2.74 -17.49 -9.62
C ALA A 40 2.24 -16.34 -8.74
N ILE A 41 2.84 -16.19 -7.57
CA ILE A 41 2.56 -15.06 -6.67
C ILE A 41 2.96 -13.73 -7.32
N TRP A 42 3.86 -13.74 -8.27
CA TRP A 42 4.34 -12.60 -9.02
C TRP A 42 4.45 -12.96 -10.50
N GLU A 43 3.64 -12.30 -11.33
CA GLU A 43 3.66 -12.49 -12.77
C GLU A 43 3.29 -11.22 -13.53
N LYS A 44 3.43 -11.24 -14.85
CA LYS A 44 2.98 -10.13 -15.72
C LYS A 44 1.44 -10.06 -15.74
N PRO A 45 0.87 -8.86 -16.05
CA PRO A 45 1.60 -7.63 -16.38
C PRO A 45 2.10 -6.89 -15.15
N VAL A 46 3.19 -6.14 -15.32
CA VAL A 46 3.74 -5.24 -14.32
C VAL A 46 3.10 -3.87 -14.44
N ILE A 47 2.84 -3.23 -13.31
CA ILE A 47 2.40 -1.84 -13.22
C ILE A 47 3.49 -1.06 -12.50
N SER A 48 4.16 -0.15 -13.20
CA SER A 48 5.14 0.77 -12.61
C SER A 48 5.38 1.94 -13.55
N ARG A 49 5.81 3.07 -13.01
CA ARG A 49 6.20 4.22 -13.85
C ARG A 49 7.42 3.91 -14.71
N LEU A 50 8.29 3.01 -14.26
CA LEU A 50 9.51 2.61 -14.97
C LEU A 50 9.23 1.84 -16.27
N VAL A 51 8.15 1.06 -16.32
CA VAL A 51 7.88 0.14 -17.42
C VAL A 51 6.59 0.45 -18.15
N SER A 52 5.51 0.76 -17.41
CA SER A 52 4.17 0.76 -17.99
C SER A 52 3.84 2.01 -18.78
N LEU A 53 4.59 3.11 -18.59
CA LEU A 53 4.39 4.34 -19.37
C LEU A 53 4.81 4.14 -20.84
N ASP A 54 5.92 3.41 -21.06
CA ASP A 54 6.45 3.14 -22.39
C ASP A 54 5.87 1.85 -22.99
N HIS A 55 5.52 0.89 -22.15
CA HIS A 55 5.00 -0.42 -22.54
C HIS A 55 3.68 -0.73 -21.81
N PRO A 56 2.60 0.00 -22.11
CA PRO A 56 1.31 -0.22 -21.47
C PRO A 56 0.69 -1.55 -21.86
N TYR A 57 0.06 -2.21 -20.90
CA TYR A 57 -0.69 -3.45 -21.09
C TYR A 57 -2.18 -3.20 -20.83
N GLU A 58 -3.05 -3.72 -21.66
CA GLU A 58 -4.49 -3.60 -21.49
C GLU A 58 -4.98 -4.43 -20.30
N ILE A 59 -5.78 -3.80 -19.44
CA ILE A 59 -6.41 -4.45 -18.28
C ILE A 59 -7.71 -5.11 -18.74
N LYS A 60 -7.86 -6.40 -18.44
CA LYS A 60 -9.00 -7.22 -18.85
C LYS A 60 -9.72 -7.79 -17.64
N PRO A 61 -11.04 -8.10 -17.78
CA PRO A 61 -11.77 -8.82 -16.73
C PRO A 61 -11.10 -10.15 -16.39
N GLY A 62 -11.18 -10.54 -15.12
CA GLY A 62 -10.56 -11.75 -14.59
C GLY A 62 -9.08 -11.63 -14.22
N MET A 63 -8.41 -10.54 -14.57
CA MET A 63 -7.05 -10.30 -14.09
C MET A 63 -7.06 -10.01 -12.61
N VAL A 64 -6.07 -10.54 -11.90
CA VAL A 64 -5.80 -10.28 -10.49
C VAL A 64 -4.50 -9.53 -10.37
N PHE A 65 -4.46 -8.49 -9.54
CA PHE A 65 -3.29 -7.68 -9.31
C PHE A 65 -3.06 -7.47 -7.82
N ALA A 66 -1.79 -7.54 -7.42
CA ALA A 66 -1.30 -6.92 -6.20
C ALA A 66 -0.87 -5.48 -6.53
N LEU A 67 -1.38 -4.51 -5.76
CA LEU A 67 -1.03 -3.10 -5.88
C LEU A 67 -0.31 -2.66 -4.62
N GLU A 68 0.93 -2.30 -4.76
CA GLU A 68 1.83 -2.02 -3.65
C GLU A 68 2.25 -0.56 -3.61
N THR A 69 2.14 0.06 -2.45
CA THR A 69 2.69 1.39 -2.20
C THR A 69 3.74 1.31 -1.11
N PHE A 70 4.83 2.03 -1.31
CA PHE A 70 5.94 2.07 -0.38
C PHE A 70 6.27 3.52 -0.04
N TRP A 71 6.30 3.83 1.25
CA TRP A 71 6.66 5.15 1.74
C TRP A 71 7.86 5.04 2.68
N PRO A 72 9.04 5.56 2.29
CA PRO A 72 10.20 5.56 3.17
C PRO A 72 10.01 6.55 4.31
N SER A 73 10.50 6.20 5.49
CA SER A 73 10.55 7.11 6.62
C SER A 73 11.69 8.11 6.46
N THR A 74 11.58 9.22 7.16
CA THR A 74 12.58 10.30 7.12
C THR A 74 13.92 9.92 7.78
N ASP A 75 13.94 8.87 8.59
CA ASP A 75 15.16 8.37 9.24
C ASP A 75 16.02 7.47 8.33
N GLY A 76 15.49 7.07 7.17
CA GLY A 76 16.17 6.22 6.20
C GLY A 76 16.31 4.74 6.59
N TRP A 77 15.75 4.33 7.75
CA TRP A 77 15.86 2.97 8.27
C TRP A 77 14.58 2.16 8.18
N ALA A 78 13.46 2.83 8.10
CA ALA A 78 12.15 2.21 8.06
C ALA A 78 11.35 2.63 6.82
N ALA A 79 10.30 1.90 6.54
CA ALA A 79 9.35 2.23 5.51
C ALA A 79 8.00 1.57 5.82
N ALA A 80 6.93 2.15 5.31
CA ALA A 80 5.62 1.51 5.28
C ALA A 80 5.33 1.01 3.86
N ARG A 81 4.84 -0.21 3.76
CA ARG A 81 4.26 -0.76 2.53
C ARG A 81 2.83 -1.16 2.81
N ILE A 82 1.94 -0.69 1.97
CA ILE A 82 0.54 -1.10 1.97
C ILE A 82 0.29 -1.80 0.63
N GLU A 83 -0.34 -2.95 0.68
CA GLU A 83 -0.62 -3.78 -0.48
C GLU A 83 -2.08 -4.19 -0.48
N GLU A 84 -2.74 -4.00 -1.62
CA GLU A 84 -4.10 -4.45 -1.88
C GLU A 84 -4.12 -5.41 -3.06
N GLU A 85 -4.75 -6.54 -2.86
CA GLU A 85 -5.02 -7.49 -3.92
C GLU A 85 -6.42 -7.26 -4.48
N ILE A 86 -6.52 -7.12 -5.79
CA ILE A 86 -7.77 -6.83 -6.48
C ILE A 86 -8.03 -7.82 -7.61
N VAL A 87 -9.30 -8.10 -7.88
CA VAL A 87 -9.74 -8.77 -9.10
C VAL A 87 -10.47 -7.78 -10.00
N VAL A 88 -10.12 -7.77 -11.27
CA VAL A 88 -10.79 -6.95 -12.30
C VAL A 88 -12.11 -7.61 -12.68
N THR A 89 -13.22 -6.90 -12.49
CA THR A 89 -14.57 -7.35 -12.90
C THR A 89 -14.93 -6.84 -14.28
N GLU A 90 -16.10 -7.17 -14.80
CA GLU A 90 -16.59 -6.70 -16.11
C GLU A 90 -16.72 -5.16 -16.19
N THR A 91 -16.95 -4.48 -15.07
CA THR A 91 -17.23 -3.06 -15.04
C THR A 91 -16.29 -2.23 -14.15
N GLY A 92 -15.44 -2.90 -13.35
CA GLY A 92 -14.58 -2.24 -12.37
C GLY A 92 -13.57 -3.18 -11.75
N HIS A 93 -13.50 -3.21 -10.45
CA HIS A 93 -12.68 -4.14 -9.69
C HIS A 93 -13.30 -4.39 -8.32
N GLU A 94 -12.87 -5.45 -7.69
CA GLU A 94 -13.18 -5.81 -6.31
C GLU A 94 -11.88 -5.99 -5.55
N VAL A 95 -11.80 -5.42 -4.35
CA VAL A 95 -10.69 -5.62 -3.42
C VAL A 95 -10.93 -6.90 -2.65
N ILE A 96 -10.01 -7.86 -2.73
CA ILE A 96 -10.12 -9.16 -2.08
C ILE A 96 -9.27 -9.28 -0.81
N THR A 97 -8.33 -8.37 -0.60
CA THR A 97 -7.60 -8.22 0.66
C THR A 97 -8.57 -7.88 1.79
N ARG A 98 -8.45 -8.58 2.91
CA ARG A 98 -9.30 -8.34 4.09
C ARG A 98 -8.58 -7.61 5.21
N PHE A 99 -7.28 -7.43 5.09
CA PHE A 99 -6.50 -6.68 6.06
C PHE A 99 -6.78 -5.19 5.89
N PRO A 100 -7.12 -4.44 6.95
CA PRO A 100 -7.42 -3.01 6.82
C PRO A 100 -6.18 -2.22 6.39
N ALA A 101 -6.34 -1.34 5.39
CA ALA A 101 -5.30 -0.46 4.89
C ALA A 101 -5.61 1.03 5.13
N GLU A 102 -6.82 1.34 5.59
CA GLU A 102 -7.33 2.71 5.70
C GLU A 102 -6.81 3.45 6.95
N GLU A 103 -6.32 2.71 7.93
CA GLU A 103 -5.85 3.28 9.19
C GLU A 103 -4.70 2.49 9.80
N LEU A 104 -3.93 3.14 10.67
CA LEU A 104 -2.87 2.49 11.42
C LEU A 104 -3.47 1.53 12.47
N LEU A 105 -3.14 0.25 12.38
CA LEU A 105 -3.66 -0.76 13.29
C LEU A 105 -2.99 -0.69 14.65
N VAL A 106 -3.80 -0.68 15.70
CA VAL A 106 -3.36 -0.76 17.09
C VAL A 106 -3.76 -2.12 17.67
N ALA A 107 -2.80 -2.88 18.17
CA ALA A 107 -3.06 -4.19 18.74
C ALA A 107 -4.14 -4.13 19.86
N GLY A 108 -5.12 -5.02 19.81
CA GLY A 108 -6.23 -5.08 20.76
C GLY A 108 -7.42 -4.17 20.42
N ALA A 109 -7.39 -3.38 19.34
CA ALA A 109 -8.54 -2.66 18.84
C ALA A 109 -9.36 -3.50 17.85
N HIS A 110 -10.61 -3.09 17.63
CA HIS A 110 -11.48 -3.70 16.62
C HIS A 110 -11.44 -2.85 15.36
N TYR A 111 -11.29 -3.50 14.21
CA TYR A 111 -11.21 -2.85 12.91
C TYR A 111 -12.27 -3.37 11.94
N PHE A 112 -12.66 -2.51 11.03
CA PHE A 112 -13.53 -2.83 9.92
C PHE A 112 -12.77 -2.71 8.62
N THR A 113 -12.97 -3.66 7.73
CA THR A 113 -12.48 -3.62 6.35
C THR A 113 -13.62 -3.28 5.41
N VAL A 114 -13.33 -3.01 4.16
CA VAL A 114 -14.35 -2.85 3.11
C VAL A 114 -15.27 -4.08 2.97
N ASN A 115 -14.81 -5.24 3.43
CA ASN A 115 -15.55 -6.50 3.43
C ASN A 115 -16.20 -6.84 4.79
N GLY A 116 -16.24 -5.90 5.73
CA GLY A 116 -16.84 -6.07 7.05
C GLY A 116 -15.82 -6.13 8.20
N PRO A 117 -16.25 -6.51 9.39
CA PRO A 117 -15.38 -6.55 10.56
C PRO A 117 -14.26 -7.59 10.35
N LEU A 118 -13.04 -7.19 10.69
CA LEU A 118 -11.94 -8.15 10.81
C LEU A 118 -12.33 -9.15 11.91
N ALA A 119 -12.27 -10.45 11.61
CA ALA A 119 -12.60 -11.48 12.59
C ALA A 119 -11.77 -11.25 13.87
N ALA A 120 -12.42 -11.07 15.00
CA ALA A 120 -11.77 -10.86 16.29
C ALA A 120 -10.76 -11.99 16.51
N THR A 121 -9.48 -11.69 16.47
CA THR A 121 -8.48 -12.55 17.07
C THR A 121 -8.85 -12.60 18.55
N ARG A 122 -9.01 -13.82 19.09
CA ARG A 122 -9.42 -14.10 20.47
C ARG A 122 -8.90 -13.01 21.40
N GLU A 123 -9.81 -12.40 22.15
CA GLU A 123 -9.51 -11.45 23.21
C GLU A 123 -8.40 -11.99 24.11
N THR A 124 -7.20 -11.56 23.86
CA THR A 124 -6.21 -11.50 24.92
C THR A 124 -6.37 -10.10 25.51
N GLU A 125 -7.07 -10.01 26.62
CA GLU A 125 -7.07 -8.86 27.53
C GLU A 125 -5.63 -8.61 28.03
N ALA A 126 -4.79 -8.10 27.19
CA ALA A 126 -3.51 -7.54 27.60
C ALA A 126 -3.55 -6.05 27.27
N ALA A 127 -3.84 -5.26 28.28
CA ALA A 127 -3.59 -3.83 28.21
C ALA A 127 -2.17 -3.60 27.65
N PRO A 128 -1.98 -2.65 26.71
CA PRO A 128 -0.67 -2.42 26.09
C PRO A 128 0.38 -2.23 27.18
N SER A 129 1.49 -2.95 27.05
CA SER A 129 2.55 -2.95 28.05
C SER A 129 3.01 -1.51 28.32
N LYS A 130 3.44 -1.22 29.53
CA LYS A 130 3.95 0.09 29.93
C LYS A 130 4.96 0.64 28.92
N ARG A 131 5.79 -0.22 28.37
CA ARG A 131 6.81 0.09 27.35
C ARG A 131 6.19 0.60 26.03
N VAL A 132 5.09 0.04 25.56
CA VAL A 132 4.39 0.49 24.35
C VAL A 132 3.75 1.85 24.57
N LYS A 133 3.15 2.09 25.75
CA LYS A 133 2.59 3.39 26.11
C LYS A 133 3.67 4.48 26.18
N GLU A 134 4.85 4.14 26.69
CA GLU A 134 6.00 5.06 26.78
C GLU A 134 6.57 5.37 25.39
N MET A 135 6.65 4.40 24.48
CA MET A 135 7.09 4.61 23.09
C MET A 135 6.11 5.50 22.30
N VAL A 136 4.81 5.27 22.41
CA VAL A 136 3.79 6.09 21.76
C VAL A 136 3.81 7.52 22.32
N ALA A 137 3.97 7.69 23.64
CA ALA A 137 4.07 8.99 24.28
C ALA A 137 5.37 9.74 23.92
N ALA A 138 6.47 9.02 23.66
CA ALA A 138 7.74 9.61 23.23
C ALA A 138 7.65 10.11 21.77
N SER A 139 7.05 9.32 20.88
CA SER A 139 6.82 9.70 19.47
C SER A 139 5.97 10.96 19.35
N ALA A 140 4.88 11.05 20.12
CA ALA A 140 4.00 12.22 20.11
C ALA A 140 4.65 13.50 20.69
N ARG A 141 5.74 13.39 21.45
CA ARG A 141 6.50 14.55 21.94
C ARG A 141 7.49 15.07 20.92
N THR A 142 8.03 14.22 20.07
CA THR A 142 9.02 14.60 19.05
C THR A 142 8.35 15.43 17.93
N GLU A 143 7.09 15.18 17.61
CA GLU A 143 6.36 15.96 16.62
C GLU A 143 6.01 17.40 17.07
N ARG A 144 6.02 17.69 18.37
CA ARG A 144 5.69 19.04 18.89
C ARG A 144 6.87 20.00 19.00
N VAL A 145 8.09 19.56 18.76
CA VAL A 145 9.32 20.39 18.88
C VAL A 145 9.80 20.93 17.53
N GLY A 146 9.18 20.55 16.42
CA GLY A 146 9.60 20.91 15.05
C GLY A 146 8.87 22.10 14.41
N VAL A 147 8.06 22.89 15.13
CA VAL A 147 7.37 24.07 14.58
C VAL A 147 7.56 25.27 15.50
N THR A 148 8.72 25.90 15.41
CA THR A 148 8.88 27.32 15.74
C THR A 148 9.97 27.89 14.86
N ASP A 149 9.51 28.76 13.90
CA ASP A 149 10.20 29.81 13.11
C ASP A 149 11.44 29.43 12.30
#